data_353405df735c32e0a45cbaedb0c3d53b
#
_entry.id   353405df735c32e0a45cbaedb0c3d53b
#
_cell.length_a   1.000
_cell.length_b   1.000
_cell.length_c   1.000
_cell.angle_alpha   90.00
_cell.angle_beta   90.00
_cell.angle_gamma   90.00
#
_symmetry.space_group_name_H-M   'P 1'
#
loop_
_entity.id
_entity.type
_entity.pdbx_description
1 polymer ?
#
loop_
_entity_poly.entity_id
_entity_poly.type
_entity_poly.pdbx_seq_one_letter_code
_entity_poly.pdbx_strand_id
1 'polypeptide(L)'
;EVADDDTSSSEEETKMADKQLTILVGNETDDSSRYVMVNDSNEVYTMSTDTLSALTDKSEEDFWDMTVSYVSLNSLGSLKVNYQGSDYKVNVSRETSTDDDGNDTETVTYKLNGSDLDETTFTTFYNKLINMTAQKRLTDKYEPDGDAELTATFTEEDGDTQEVAYYSYDTNYYAAVVDNKVYLVNKMNVKEPVSYTHLTLPTTE
;
A
#
# COMPACT_ATOMS: atom_id res chain seq x y z
N GLU A 1 9.54 -20.73 55.61
CA GLU A 1 9.66 -21.33 54.27
C GLU A 1 8.74 -20.53 53.35
N VAL A 2 9.33 -19.70 52.54
CA VAL A 2 8.61 -18.85 51.56
C VAL A 2 8.93 -19.46 50.20
N ALA A 3 7.90 -19.89 49.51
CA ALA A 3 8.02 -20.34 48.11
C ALA A 3 7.99 -19.12 47.22
N ASP A 4 9.08 -18.86 46.51
CA ASP A 4 9.13 -17.95 45.40
C ASP A 4 8.38 -18.57 44.20
N ASP A 5 7.31 -17.90 43.79
CA ASP A 5 6.58 -18.22 42.56
C ASP A 5 7.13 -17.33 41.41
N ASP A 6 8.13 -17.87 40.74
CA ASP A 6 8.78 -17.25 39.58
C ASP A 6 7.97 -17.57 38.33
N THR A 7 6.95 -16.74 38.04
CA THR A 7 6.14 -16.86 36.83
C THR A 7 6.88 -16.14 35.69
N SER A 8 7.87 -16.82 35.12
CA SER A 8 8.46 -16.38 33.85
C SER A 8 7.46 -16.66 32.73
N SER A 9 6.75 -15.62 32.27
CA SER A 9 6.01 -15.65 31.02
C SER A 9 7.00 -15.66 29.86
N SER A 10 7.28 -16.86 29.35
CA SER A 10 7.95 -16.99 28.05
C SER A 10 6.99 -16.54 26.98
N GLU A 11 7.24 -15.39 26.37
CA GLU A 11 6.66 -15.01 25.09
C GLU A 11 7.19 -16.02 24.07
N GLU A 12 6.38 -17.01 23.75
CA GLU A 12 6.60 -17.85 22.58
C GLU A 12 6.36 -16.99 21.33
N GLU A 13 7.45 -16.48 20.74
CA GLU A 13 7.42 -16.01 19.36
C GLU A 13 6.90 -17.15 18.48
N THR A 14 5.65 -17.06 18.08
CA THR A 14 5.04 -17.97 17.11
C THR A 14 5.69 -17.67 15.75
N LYS A 15 6.83 -18.30 15.48
CA LYS A 15 7.39 -18.32 14.13
C LYS A 15 6.34 -18.93 13.22
N MET A 16 5.72 -18.12 12.36
CA MET A 16 4.93 -18.63 11.26
C MET A 16 5.85 -19.47 10.37
N ALA A 17 5.68 -20.79 10.45
CA ALA A 17 6.37 -21.68 9.53
C ALA A 17 5.68 -21.56 8.17
N ASP A 18 6.46 -21.30 7.13
CA ASP A 18 5.98 -21.34 5.75
C ASP A 18 5.35 -22.70 5.47
N LYS A 19 4.06 -22.71 5.17
CA LYS A 19 3.34 -23.93 4.78
C LYS A 19 3.32 -24.02 3.27
N GLN A 20 3.94 -25.05 2.74
CA GLN A 20 3.88 -25.35 1.33
C GLN A 20 2.70 -26.29 1.04
N LEU A 21 1.88 -25.90 0.07
CA LEU A 21 0.81 -26.72 -0.50
C LEU A 21 1.20 -27.06 -1.94
N THR A 22 1.32 -28.35 -2.25
CA THR A 22 1.59 -28.83 -3.59
C THR A 22 0.33 -29.50 -4.14
N ILE A 23 -0.15 -29.06 -5.29
CA ILE A 23 -1.26 -29.66 -6.01
C ILE A 23 -0.71 -30.26 -7.30
N LEU A 24 -0.82 -31.58 -7.43
CA LEU A 24 -0.48 -32.29 -8.66
C LEU A 24 -1.72 -32.40 -9.52
N VAL A 25 -1.65 -31.92 -10.76
CA VAL A 25 -2.74 -31.95 -11.72
C VAL A 25 -2.46 -33.04 -12.76
N GLY A 26 -3.35 -34.00 -12.83
CA GLY A 26 -3.27 -35.14 -13.75
C GLY A 26 -4.09 -34.94 -15.04
N ASN A 27 -4.45 -36.07 -15.66
CA ASN A 27 -5.21 -36.09 -16.91
C ASN A 27 -6.64 -35.59 -16.71
N GLU A 28 -7.26 -35.21 -17.83
CA GLU A 28 -8.69 -34.87 -17.87
C GLU A 28 -9.55 -36.12 -17.66
N THR A 29 -10.71 -35.90 -17.07
CA THR A 29 -11.81 -36.85 -16.99
C THR A 29 -12.81 -36.58 -18.13
N ASP A 30 -13.77 -37.50 -18.32
CA ASP A 30 -14.79 -37.33 -19.36
C ASP A 30 -15.75 -36.16 -19.07
N ASP A 31 -15.72 -35.56 -17.85
CA ASP A 31 -16.68 -34.56 -17.36
C ASP A 31 -16.09 -33.14 -17.22
N SER A 32 -15.14 -32.75 -18.07
CA SER A 32 -14.46 -31.43 -17.98
C SER A 32 -13.83 -31.16 -16.60
N SER A 33 -13.31 -32.21 -16.00
CA SER A 33 -12.59 -32.18 -14.74
C SER A 33 -11.21 -32.79 -14.93
N ARG A 34 -10.30 -32.57 -13.97
CA ARG A 34 -8.98 -33.20 -13.93
C ARG A 34 -8.79 -33.93 -12.60
N TYR A 35 -8.02 -35.00 -12.63
CA TYR A 35 -7.55 -35.63 -11.41
C TYR A 35 -6.56 -34.73 -10.70
N VAL A 36 -6.70 -34.59 -9.39
CA VAL A 36 -5.77 -33.81 -8.57
C VAL A 36 -5.36 -34.61 -7.32
N MET A 37 -4.14 -34.39 -6.91
CA MET A 37 -3.61 -34.88 -5.62
C MET A 37 -3.03 -33.72 -4.86
N VAL A 38 -3.13 -33.75 -3.53
CA VAL A 38 -2.65 -32.69 -2.66
C VAL A 38 -1.50 -33.21 -1.80
N ASN A 39 -0.38 -32.52 -1.86
CA ASN A 39 0.88 -32.92 -1.17
C ASN A 39 1.29 -34.39 -1.52
N ASP A 40 1.72 -35.13 -0.54
CA ASP A 40 2.11 -36.54 -0.66
C ASP A 40 0.94 -37.51 -0.34
N SER A 41 -0.32 -37.02 -0.43
CA SER A 41 -1.49 -37.87 -0.22
C SER A 41 -1.63 -38.90 -1.35
N ASN A 42 -2.05 -40.10 -1.00
CA ASN A 42 -2.42 -41.12 -1.97
C ASN A 42 -3.89 -41.01 -2.43
N GLU A 43 -4.59 -39.98 -1.94
CA GLU A 43 -6.00 -39.73 -2.32
C GLU A 43 -6.04 -38.92 -3.60
N VAL A 44 -6.86 -39.37 -4.54
CA VAL A 44 -7.09 -38.73 -5.83
C VAL A 44 -8.49 -38.12 -5.83
N TYR A 45 -8.55 -36.84 -6.13
CA TYR A 45 -9.79 -36.08 -6.26
C TYR A 45 -10.00 -35.69 -7.71
N THR A 46 -11.21 -35.24 -8.02
CA THR A 46 -11.50 -34.55 -9.28
C THR A 46 -11.82 -33.07 -9.00
N MET A 47 -11.30 -32.21 -9.82
CA MET A 47 -11.57 -30.77 -9.76
C MET A 47 -11.92 -30.26 -11.15
N SER A 48 -12.93 -29.40 -11.24
CA SER A 48 -13.35 -28.85 -12.54
C SER A 48 -12.21 -28.08 -13.21
N THR A 49 -12.13 -28.18 -14.52
CA THR A 49 -11.15 -27.44 -15.32
C THR A 49 -11.26 -25.94 -15.10
N ASP A 50 -12.48 -25.41 -14.94
CA ASP A 50 -12.71 -23.98 -14.67
C ASP A 50 -12.12 -23.54 -13.33
N THR A 51 -12.24 -24.38 -12.30
CA THR A 51 -11.62 -24.09 -10.98
C THR A 51 -10.09 -24.13 -11.06
N LEU A 52 -9.54 -25.09 -11.80
CA LEU A 52 -8.10 -25.20 -12.00
C LEU A 52 -7.53 -24.07 -12.84
N SER A 53 -8.25 -23.63 -13.89
CA SER A 53 -7.80 -22.53 -14.76
C SER A 53 -7.60 -21.22 -13.99
N ALA A 54 -8.35 -21.03 -12.90
CA ALA A 54 -8.14 -19.89 -12.01
C ALA A 54 -6.74 -19.86 -11.37
N LEU A 55 -6.04 -21.01 -11.34
CA LEU A 55 -4.67 -21.14 -10.82
C LEU A 55 -3.65 -21.42 -11.94
N THR A 56 -4.00 -22.31 -12.90
CA THR A 56 -3.05 -22.81 -13.91
C THR A 56 -2.87 -21.89 -15.10
N ASP A 57 -3.90 -21.08 -15.41
CA ASP A 57 -3.88 -20.15 -16.55
C ASP A 57 -3.45 -18.74 -16.16
N LYS A 58 -2.84 -18.61 -14.95
CA LYS A 58 -2.32 -17.36 -14.43
C LYS A 58 -0.82 -17.28 -14.66
N SER A 59 -0.36 -16.09 -15.01
CA SER A 59 1.04 -15.72 -15.01
C SER A 59 1.45 -15.12 -13.66
N GLU A 60 2.75 -14.98 -13.41
CA GLU A 60 3.25 -14.26 -12.23
C GLU A 60 2.68 -12.83 -12.15
N GLU A 61 2.48 -12.19 -13.31
CA GLU A 61 1.96 -10.82 -13.41
C GLU A 61 0.52 -10.68 -12.89
N ASP A 62 -0.29 -11.73 -12.98
CA ASP A 62 -1.67 -11.73 -12.48
C ASP A 62 -1.75 -11.63 -10.94
N PHE A 63 -0.66 -11.93 -10.24
CA PHE A 63 -0.57 -11.89 -8.78
C PHE A 63 0.21 -10.67 -8.26
N TRP A 64 0.66 -9.78 -9.15
CA TRP A 64 1.35 -8.57 -8.71
C TRP A 64 0.41 -7.61 -7.99
N ASP A 65 0.89 -7.07 -6.89
CA ASP A 65 0.23 -5.92 -6.28
C ASP A 65 0.39 -4.71 -7.20
N MET A 66 -0.75 -4.20 -7.64
CA MET A 66 -0.84 -3.04 -8.52
C MET A 66 -1.05 -1.73 -7.75
N THR A 67 -1.04 -1.78 -6.42
CA THR A 67 -1.01 -0.58 -5.58
C THR A 67 0.34 0.12 -5.76
N VAL A 68 0.30 1.39 -6.11
CA VAL A 68 1.53 2.15 -6.41
C VAL A 68 2.35 2.36 -5.14
N SER A 69 1.68 2.76 -4.06
CA SER A 69 2.29 3.02 -2.76
C SER A 69 1.24 2.87 -1.68
N TYR A 70 1.64 2.31 -0.55
CA TYR A 70 0.77 2.22 0.61
C TYR A 70 1.59 2.50 1.87
N VAL A 71 1.32 3.65 2.48
CA VAL A 71 1.82 4.01 3.81
C VAL A 71 0.60 4.23 4.69
N SER A 72 0.54 3.57 5.85
CA SER A 72 -0.59 3.71 6.75
C SER A 72 -0.71 5.15 7.27
N LEU A 73 -1.92 5.69 7.31
CA LEU A 73 -2.13 6.99 7.94
C LEU A 73 -1.72 6.99 9.42
N ASN A 74 -1.86 5.83 10.09
CA ASN A 74 -1.53 5.68 11.51
C ASN A 74 -0.02 5.74 11.78
N SER A 75 0.83 5.40 10.81
CA SER A 75 2.29 5.51 10.92
C SER A 75 2.85 6.78 10.29
N LEU A 76 2.02 7.54 9.57
CA LEU A 76 2.48 8.72 8.84
C LEU A 76 2.89 9.85 9.80
N GLY A 77 4.15 10.28 9.74
CA GLY A 77 4.69 11.47 10.41
C GLY A 77 4.64 12.72 9.53
N SER A 78 4.94 12.59 8.24
CA SER A 78 4.75 13.70 7.28
C SER A 78 4.61 13.22 5.84
N LEU A 79 3.94 14.06 5.03
CA LEU A 79 3.83 13.90 3.58
C LEU A 79 4.36 15.17 2.91
N LYS A 80 5.35 15.03 2.03
CA LYS A 80 5.79 16.11 1.15
C LYS A 80 5.35 15.81 -0.27
N VAL A 81 4.67 16.77 -0.91
CA VAL A 81 4.27 16.70 -2.32
C VAL A 81 4.92 17.87 -3.05
N ASN A 82 5.71 17.58 -4.09
CA ASN A 82 6.10 18.59 -5.07
C ASN A 82 5.24 18.42 -6.31
N TYR A 83 4.57 19.46 -6.72
CA TYR A 83 3.74 19.46 -7.93
C TYR A 83 3.98 20.73 -8.74
N GLN A 84 4.44 20.56 -9.97
CA GLN A 84 4.74 21.68 -10.88
C GLN A 84 5.64 22.75 -10.24
N GLY A 85 6.64 22.31 -9.48
CA GLY A 85 7.61 23.18 -8.82
C GLY A 85 7.13 23.86 -7.52
N SER A 86 5.92 23.54 -7.06
CA SER A 86 5.40 23.99 -5.77
C SER A 86 5.50 22.87 -4.73
N ASP A 87 6.02 23.22 -3.54
CA ASP A 87 6.16 22.29 -2.41
C ASP A 87 4.99 22.45 -1.42
N TYR A 88 4.39 21.32 -1.09
CA TYR A 88 3.35 21.19 -0.07
C TYR A 88 3.83 20.17 0.97
N LYS A 89 3.89 20.58 2.23
CA LYS A 89 4.30 19.67 3.32
C LYS A 89 3.21 19.60 4.37
N VAL A 90 2.66 18.41 4.57
CA VAL A 90 1.77 18.11 5.69
C VAL A 90 2.61 17.44 6.79
N ASN A 91 2.55 18.01 8.00
CA ASN A 91 3.08 17.38 9.20
C ASN A 91 1.89 16.81 9.98
N VAL A 92 2.06 15.59 10.48
CA VAL A 92 1.11 14.90 11.35
C VAL A 92 1.69 14.88 12.76
N SER A 93 0.90 15.26 13.75
CA SER A 93 1.31 15.19 15.16
C SER A 93 0.24 14.45 15.95
N ARG A 94 0.67 13.53 16.82
CA ARG A 94 -0.18 12.73 17.70
C ARG A 94 0.14 13.05 19.14
N GLU A 95 -0.88 13.31 19.92
CA GLU A 95 -0.76 13.55 21.35
C GLU A 95 -1.71 12.60 22.09
N THR A 96 -1.17 11.80 23.00
CA THR A 96 -1.97 10.93 23.88
C THR A 96 -2.20 11.66 25.19
N SER A 97 -3.45 11.74 25.61
CA SER A 97 -3.85 12.25 26.93
C SER A 97 -4.61 11.17 27.68
N THR A 98 -4.30 10.99 28.96
CA THR A 98 -5.00 10.04 29.84
C THR A 98 -5.97 10.82 30.70
N ASP A 99 -7.23 10.41 30.73
CA ASP A 99 -8.25 11.03 31.60
C ASP A 99 -8.11 10.58 33.08
N ASP A 100 -8.93 11.16 33.97
CA ASP A 100 -8.90 10.84 35.39
C ASP A 100 -9.34 9.39 35.71
N ASP A 101 -10.02 8.72 34.78
CA ASP A 101 -10.46 7.33 34.87
C ASP A 101 -9.41 6.34 34.29
N GLY A 102 -8.27 6.86 33.75
CA GLY A 102 -7.17 6.08 33.20
C GLY A 102 -7.38 5.63 31.75
N ASN A 103 -8.33 6.25 31.02
CA ASN A 103 -8.50 5.99 29.59
C ASN A 103 -7.62 6.91 28.77
N ASP A 104 -6.91 6.34 27.81
CA ASP A 104 -6.09 7.09 26.87
C ASP A 104 -6.93 7.56 25.69
N THR A 105 -6.74 8.83 25.33
CA THR A 105 -7.31 9.45 24.14
C THR A 105 -6.21 10.00 23.28
N GLU A 106 -6.13 9.57 22.02
CA GLU A 106 -5.20 10.10 21.04
C GLU A 106 -5.85 11.25 20.26
N THR A 107 -5.16 12.37 20.19
CA THR A 107 -5.54 13.51 19.35
C THR A 107 -4.55 13.65 18.21
N VAL A 108 -5.04 13.60 16.96
CA VAL A 108 -4.22 13.76 15.76
C VAL A 108 -4.46 15.13 15.17
N THR A 109 -3.39 15.83 14.84
CA THR A 109 -3.43 17.15 14.21
C THR A 109 -2.62 17.19 12.93
N TYR A 110 -3.12 17.91 11.94
CA TYR A 110 -2.53 18.04 10.62
C TYR A 110 -2.18 19.49 10.33
N LYS A 111 -0.97 19.75 9.80
CA LYS A 111 -0.54 21.11 9.41
C LYS A 111 0.04 21.12 8.02
N LEU A 112 -0.58 21.89 7.11
CA LEU A 112 -0.07 22.14 5.77
C LEU A 112 0.81 23.41 5.78
N ASN A 113 2.09 23.25 5.46
CA ASN A 113 3.06 24.37 5.45
C ASN A 113 3.02 25.22 6.73
N GLY A 114 2.71 24.58 7.87
CA GLY A 114 2.63 25.22 9.19
C GLY A 114 1.25 25.76 9.59
N SER A 115 0.28 25.79 8.69
CA SER A 115 -1.11 26.18 8.98
C SER A 115 -1.97 24.96 9.28
N ASP A 116 -2.93 25.11 10.18
CA ASP A 116 -3.84 24.02 10.53
C ASP A 116 -4.62 23.54 9.30
N LEU A 117 -4.74 22.23 9.18
CA LEU A 117 -5.42 21.54 8.09
C LEU A 117 -6.53 20.68 8.66
N ASP A 118 -7.73 20.80 8.08
CA ASP A 118 -8.88 19.99 8.46
C ASP A 118 -8.63 18.51 8.21
N GLU A 119 -8.92 17.68 9.23
CA GLU A 119 -8.70 16.25 9.21
C GLU A 119 -9.44 15.55 8.05
N THR A 120 -10.72 15.89 7.84
CA THR A 120 -11.54 15.28 6.80
C THR A 120 -10.99 15.61 5.41
N THR A 121 -10.53 16.84 5.24
CA THR A 121 -9.90 17.30 4.00
C THR A 121 -8.62 16.52 3.72
N PHE A 122 -7.74 16.40 4.72
CA PHE A 122 -6.49 15.67 4.56
C PHE A 122 -6.72 14.18 4.34
N THR A 123 -7.52 13.53 5.15
CA THR A 123 -7.76 12.08 5.06
C THR A 123 -8.42 11.70 3.73
N THR A 124 -9.31 12.55 3.21
CA THR A 124 -9.92 12.35 1.88
C THR A 124 -8.86 12.40 0.77
N PHE A 125 -8.00 13.39 0.80
CA PHE A 125 -6.88 13.52 -0.13
C PHE A 125 -5.91 12.33 0.00
N TYR A 126 -5.49 12.03 1.22
CA TYR A 126 -4.53 10.97 1.52
C TYR A 126 -5.02 9.60 1.06
N ASN A 127 -6.27 9.26 1.34
CA ASN A 127 -6.88 8.02 0.90
C ASN A 127 -6.89 7.87 -0.63
N LYS A 128 -7.12 8.94 -1.38
CA LYS A 128 -7.03 8.91 -2.84
C LYS A 128 -5.59 8.66 -3.31
N LEU A 129 -4.62 9.21 -2.61
CA LEU A 129 -3.21 9.05 -2.95
C LEU A 129 -2.70 7.63 -2.71
N ILE A 130 -2.97 7.03 -1.54
CA ILE A 130 -2.47 5.70 -1.16
C ILE A 130 -3.25 4.54 -1.79
N ASN A 131 -4.49 4.76 -2.21
CA ASN A 131 -5.30 3.75 -2.90
C ASN A 131 -5.16 3.81 -4.43
N MET A 132 -4.15 4.51 -4.93
CA MET A 132 -3.91 4.63 -6.35
C MET A 132 -3.44 3.29 -6.92
N THR A 133 -4.24 2.74 -7.83
CA THR A 133 -3.98 1.46 -8.49
C THR A 133 -3.48 1.68 -9.91
N ALA A 134 -2.42 1.00 -10.27
CA ALA A 134 -1.86 1.01 -11.62
C ALA A 134 -2.65 0.12 -12.58
N GLN A 135 -2.65 0.47 -13.85
CA GLN A 135 -3.19 -0.37 -14.93
C GLN A 135 -2.18 -1.42 -15.38
N LYS A 136 -0.89 -1.14 -15.23
CA LYS A 136 0.20 -2.02 -15.63
C LYS A 136 1.45 -1.73 -14.79
N ARG A 137 2.22 -2.77 -14.50
CA ARG A 137 3.60 -2.66 -14.03
C ARG A 137 4.52 -2.95 -15.23
N LEU A 138 5.53 -2.09 -15.45
CA LEU A 138 6.52 -2.30 -16.49
C LEU A 138 7.58 -3.29 -16.00
N THR A 139 7.91 -4.26 -16.86
CA THR A 139 8.98 -5.24 -16.63
C THR A 139 10.28 -4.82 -17.32
N ASP A 140 10.14 -4.06 -18.40
CA ASP A 140 11.29 -3.55 -19.15
C ASP A 140 11.95 -2.39 -18.40
N LYS A 141 13.26 -2.23 -18.62
CA LYS A 141 13.98 -1.10 -18.05
C LYS A 141 13.36 0.21 -18.55
N TYR A 142 12.88 1.01 -17.60
CA TYR A 142 12.36 2.34 -17.86
C TYR A 142 13.37 3.38 -17.36
N GLU A 143 13.67 4.33 -18.23
CA GLU A 143 14.47 5.51 -17.88
C GLU A 143 13.59 6.74 -18.09
N PRO A 144 13.33 7.54 -17.04
CA PRO A 144 12.54 8.76 -17.18
C PRO A 144 13.20 9.74 -18.15
N ASP A 145 12.39 10.39 -18.99
CA ASP A 145 12.82 11.50 -19.83
C ASP A 145 12.35 12.81 -19.16
N GLY A 146 13.32 13.55 -18.60
CA GLY A 146 13.07 14.80 -17.89
C GLY A 146 12.79 14.67 -16.42
N ASP A 147 12.27 15.76 -15.83
CA ASP A 147 11.95 15.85 -14.40
C ASP A 147 10.58 15.27 -14.09
N ALA A 148 10.40 14.79 -12.84
CA ALA A 148 9.11 14.34 -12.37
C ALA A 148 8.12 15.51 -12.32
N GLU A 149 6.92 15.32 -12.90
CA GLU A 149 5.85 16.31 -12.81
C GLU A 149 5.24 16.40 -11.40
N LEU A 150 5.28 15.28 -10.67
CA LEU A 150 4.85 15.17 -9.28
C LEU A 150 5.77 14.22 -8.54
N THR A 151 6.14 14.57 -7.30
CA THR A 151 6.73 13.65 -6.34
C THR A 151 5.93 13.66 -5.04
N ALA A 152 5.75 12.48 -4.45
CA ALA A 152 5.15 12.33 -3.12
C ALA A 152 6.13 11.58 -2.24
N THR A 153 6.61 12.22 -1.17
CA THR A 153 7.51 11.60 -0.19
C THR A 153 6.75 11.42 1.11
N PHE A 154 6.55 10.18 1.49
CA PHE A 154 5.97 9.77 2.77
C PHE A 154 7.11 9.57 3.76
N THR A 155 6.96 10.09 4.97
CA THR A 155 7.89 9.84 6.07
C THR A 155 7.08 9.32 7.25
N GLU A 156 7.41 8.12 7.72
CA GLU A 156 6.76 7.50 8.87
C GLU A 156 7.34 8.05 10.19
N GLU A 157 6.67 7.81 11.30
CA GLU A 157 7.09 8.32 12.62
C GLU A 157 8.43 7.74 13.09
N ASP A 158 8.76 6.51 12.68
CA ASP A 158 10.04 5.85 12.93
C ASP A 158 11.19 6.37 12.06
N GLY A 159 10.87 7.20 11.07
CA GLY A 159 11.82 7.84 10.16
C GLY A 159 11.97 7.13 8.81
N ASP A 160 11.29 6.02 8.58
CA ASP A 160 11.28 5.36 7.29
C ASP A 160 10.63 6.26 6.24
N THR A 161 11.16 6.22 5.02
CA THR A 161 10.69 7.07 3.92
C THR A 161 10.41 6.28 2.68
N GLN A 162 9.29 6.59 2.02
CA GLN A 162 8.99 6.11 0.67
C GLN A 162 8.71 7.30 -0.25
N GLU A 163 9.33 7.30 -1.43
CA GLU A 163 9.10 8.31 -2.45
C GLU A 163 8.48 7.67 -3.69
N VAL A 164 7.46 8.33 -4.23
CA VAL A 164 6.87 8.02 -5.53
C VAL A 164 7.06 9.21 -6.45
N ALA A 165 7.74 8.99 -7.57
CA ALA A 165 7.97 10.01 -8.59
C ALA A 165 7.16 9.69 -9.85
N TYR A 166 6.38 10.66 -10.33
CA TYR A 166 5.50 10.52 -11.50
C TYR A 166 6.07 11.29 -12.68
N TYR A 167 6.45 10.54 -13.72
CA TYR A 167 6.98 11.08 -14.97
C TYR A 167 5.94 10.97 -16.07
N SER A 168 5.92 11.93 -17.00
CA SER A 168 5.04 11.80 -18.17
C SER A 168 5.47 10.61 -19.01
N TYR A 169 4.58 9.66 -19.24
CA TYR A 169 4.84 8.47 -20.05
C TYR A 169 4.27 8.62 -21.46
N ASP A 170 2.98 8.90 -21.53
CA ASP A 170 2.28 9.20 -22.79
C ASP A 170 1.13 10.20 -22.54
N THR A 171 0.20 10.29 -23.50
CA THR A 171 -0.95 11.21 -23.39
C THR A 171 -1.84 10.90 -22.19
N ASN A 172 -2.00 9.62 -21.81
CA ASN A 172 -2.98 9.14 -20.84
C ASN A 172 -2.34 8.70 -19.51
N TYR A 173 -1.04 8.35 -19.52
CA TYR A 173 -0.41 7.72 -18.38
C TYR A 173 0.80 8.49 -17.87
N TYR A 174 0.99 8.42 -16.58
CA TYR A 174 2.26 8.63 -15.90
C TYR A 174 2.97 7.30 -15.67
N ALA A 175 4.29 7.33 -15.71
CA ALA A 175 5.13 6.30 -15.12
C ALA A 175 5.41 6.70 -13.67
N ALA A 176 4.81 5.98 -12.72
CA ALA A 176 5.07 6.12 -11.29
C ALA A 176 6.22 5.20 -10.90
N VAL A 177 7.32 5.79 -10.44
CA VAL A 177 8.52 5.08 -10.01
C VAL A 177 8.56 5.05 -8.50
N VAL A 178 8.63 3.85 -7.93
CA VAL A 178 8.71 3.60 -6.49
C VAL A 178 9.47 2.29 -6.23
N ASP A 179 10.41 2.28 -5.30
CA ASP A 179 11.16 1.09 -4.87
C ASP A 179 11.71 0.24 -6.04
N ASN A 180 12.29 0.88 -7.05
CA ASN A 180 12.78 0.28 -8.31
C ASN A 180 11.70 -0.42 -9.15
N LYS A 181 10.43 -0.17 -8.89
CA LYS A 181 9.30 -0.62 -9.71
C LYS A 181 8.72 0.56 -10.48
N VAL A 182 8.16 0.27 -11.63
CA VAL A 182 7.54 1.29 -12.49
C VAL A 182 6.11 0.88 -12.82
N TYR A 183 5.18 1.73 -12.46
CA TYR A 183 3.74 1.52 -12.64
C TYR A 183 3.17 2.53 -13.63
N LEU A 184 2.32 2.09 -14.55
CA LEU A 184 1.54 2.98 -15.40
C LEU A 184 0.23 3.36 -14.70
N VAL A 185 0.07 4.63 -14.40
CA VAL A 185 -1.09 5.19 -13.73
C VAL A 185 -1.80 6.20 -14.61
N ASN A 186 -3.12 6.14 -14.69
CA ASN A 186 -3.88 7.12 -15.46
C ASN A 186 -3.66 8.55 -14.93
N LYS A 187 -3.34 9.47 -15.82
CA LYS A 187 -3.11 10.88 -15.46
C LYS A 187 -4.29 11.53 -14.75
N MET A 188 -5.52 11.11 -15.04
CA MET A 188 -6.70 11.64 -14.35
C MET A 188 -6.71 11.24 -12.88
N ASN A 189 -6.34 9.98 -12.56
CA ASN A 189 -6.29 9.51 -11.17
C ASN A 189 -5.25 10.25 -10.34
N VAL A 190 -4.15 10.67 -10.95
CA VAL A 190 -3.09 11.45 -10.29
C VAL A 190 -3.50 12.92 -10.14
N LYS A 191 -4.10 13.51 -11.18
CA LYS A 191 -4.51 14.92 -11.18
C LYS A 191 -5.70 15.20 -10.27
N GLU A 192 -6.60 14.24 -10.11
CA GLU A 192 -7.78 14.41 -9.27
C GLU A 192 -7.42 14.73 -7.80
N PRO A 193 -6.60 13.94 -7.08
CA PRO A 193 -6.16 14.29 -5.73
C PRO A 193 -5.45 15.65 -5.69
N VAL A 194 -4.55 15.89 -6.64
CA VAL A 194 -3.70 17.10 -6.65
C VAL A 194 -4.49 18.35 -6.98
N SER A 195 -5.57 18.26 -7.76
CA SER A 195 -6.46 19.40 -8.02
C SER A 195 -7.28 19.83 -6.79
N TYR A 196 -7.49 18.90 -5.83
CA TYR A 196 -8.02 19.24 -4.50
C TYR A 196 -7.00 19.97 -3.62
N THR A 197 -5.71 20.04 -4.00
CA THR A 197 -4.70 20.89 -3.35
C THR A 197 -4.91 22.40 -3.64
N HIS A 198 -6.01 22.81 -4.25
CA HIS A 198 -6.61 24.10 -3.93
C HIS A 198 -7.08 24.08 -2.45
N LEU A 199 -6.18 23.68 -1.57
CA LEU A 199 -6.15 24.09 -0.18
C LEU A 199 -5.91 25.61 -0.21
N THR A 200 -6.94 26.32 -0.65
CA THR A 200 -7.01 27.76 -0.46
C THR A 200 -6.96 27.94 1.05
N LEU A 201 -5.78 28.28 1.53
CA LEU A 201 -5.69 29.00 2.79
C LEU A 201 -6.74 30.11 2.69
N PRO A 202 -7.61 30.29 3.70
CA PRO A 202 -8.47 31.44 3.73
C PRO A 202 -7.55 32.66 3.60
N THR A 203 -7.65 33.37 2.50
CA THR A 203 -7.07 34.71 2.37
C THR A 203 -7.72 35.53 3.47
N THR A 204 -7.01 35.75 4.56
CA THR A 204 -7.35 36.79 5.53
C THR A 204 -7.20 38.08 4.81
N GLU A 205 -8.34 38.67 4.43
CA GLU A 205 -8.45 40.11 4.13
C GLU A 205 -8.17 40.93 5.40
#